data_d1a1fe489f7c5891a1db366bbd7b7c6e
#
_entry.id   d1a1fe489f7c5891a1db366bbd7b7c6e
#
_cell.length_a   1.000
_cell.length_b   1.000
_cell.length_c   1.000
_cell.angle_alpha   90.00
_cell.angle_beta   90.00
_cell.angle_gamma   90.00
#
_symmetry.space_group_name_H-M   'P 1'
#
loop_
_entity.id
_entity.type
_entity.pdbx_description
1 polymer ?
#
loop_
_entity_poly.entity_id
_entity_poly.type
_entity_poly.pdbx_seq_one_letter_code
_entity_poly.pdbx_strand_id
1 'polypeptide(L)' 'MMIQTQIPIGTKLKVIETGDTVILEEIRNFPTRFKISTASGEIKYYKTFEVDVIETNN' A
#
# COMPACT_ATOMS: atom_id res chain seq x y z
N MET A 1 -7.72 -1.45 19.11
CA MET A 1 -7.00 -0.40 18.40
C MET A 1 -6.35 -0.92 17.14
N MET A 2 -6.47 -0.18 16.09
CA MET A 2 -5.97 -0.60 14.80
C MET A 2 -4.60 -0.01 14.53
N ILE A 3 -3.69 -0.83 14.06
CA ILE A 3 -2.36 -0.36 13.66
C ILE A 3 -2.32 -0.38 12.14
N GLN A 4 -2.01 0.76 11.54
CA GLN A 4 -2.08 0.89 10.10
C GLN A 4 -1.16 -0.04 9.34
N THR A 5 -0.04 -0.40 9.96
CA THR A 5 0.91 -1.29 9.31
C THR A 5 0.45 -2.73 9.28
N GLN A 6 -0.73 -3.01 9.83
CA GLN A 6 -1.25 -4.37 9.89
C GLN A 6 -2.34 -4.62 8.86
N ILE A 7 -2.40 -3.82 7.81
CA ILE A 7 -3.35 -4.09 6.74
C ILE A 7 -2.92 -5.35 5.98
N PRO A 8 -3.89 -6.15 5.54
CA PRO A 8 -3.56 -7.42 4.87
C PRO A 8 -2.91 -7.22 3.51
N ILE A 9 -2.07 -8.17 3.13
CA ILE A 9 -1.54 -8.22 1.79
C ILE A 9 -2.70 -8.37 0.82
N GLY A 10 -2.63 -7.67 -0.30
CA GLY A 10 -3.69 -7.66 -1.28
C GLY A 10 -4.66 -6.50 -1.11
N THR A 11 -4.47 -5.71 -0.05
CA THR A 11 -5.29 -4.53 0.17
C THR A 11 -5.09 -3.54 -0.98
N LYS A 12 -6.19 -2.93 -1.41
CA LYS A 12 -6.11 -1.91 -2.44
C LYS A 12 -5.79 -0.57 -1.80
N LEU A 13 -4.79 0.09 -2.35
CA LEU A 13 -4.34 1.39 -1.88
C LEU A 13 -4.44 2.40 -3.02
N LYS A 14 -4.54 3.65 -2.64
CA LYS A 14 -4.55 4.74 -3.60
C LYS A 14 -3.34 5.61 -3.34
N VAL A 15 -2.53 5.83 -4.37
CA VAL A 15 -1.40 6.73 -4.28
C VAL A 15 -1.95 8.15 -4.29
N ILE A 16 -1.72 8.88 -3.21
CA ILE A 16 -2.33 10.20 -3.04
C ILE A 16 -1.88 11.16 -4.14
N GLU A 17 -0.61 11.13 -4.47
CA GLU A 17 -0.03 12.06 -5.41
C GLU A 17 -0.58 11.89 -6.83
N THR A 18 -0.76 10.64 -7.26
CA THR A 18 -1.16 10.37 -8.64
C THR A 18 -2.61 9.93 -8.77
N GLY A 19 -3.21 9.48 -7.66
CA GLY A 19 -4.56 8.95 -7.71
C GLY A 19 -4.65 7.53 -8.22
N ASP A 20 -3.53 6.88 -8.45
CA ASP A 20 -3.53 5.51 -8.97
C ASP A 20 -3.91 4.52 -7.89
N THR A 21 -4.63 3.47 -8.31
CA THR A 21 -4.96 2.36 -7.43
C THR A 21 -3.90 1.29 -7.58
N VAL A 22 -3.36 0.83 -6.45
CA VAL A 22 -2.30 -0.17 -6.44
C VAL A 22 -2.64 -1.24 -5.42
N ILE A 23 -1.90 -2.35 -5.49
CA ILE A 23 -2.14 -3.49 -4.61
C ILE A 23 -0.96 -3.65 -3.66
N LEU A 24 -1.25 -3.82 -2.38
CA LEU A 24 -0.22 -4.02 -1.38
C LEU A 24 0.36 -5.43 -1.53
N GLU A 25 1.67 -5.49 -1.74
CA GLU A 25 2.36 -6.77 -1.88
C GLU A 25 3.08 -7.17 -0.60
N GLU A 26 3.63 -6.18 0.10
CA GLU A 26 4.42 -6.47 1.28
C GLU A 26 4.60 -5.20 2.10
N ILE A 27 4.74 -5.35 3.40
CA ILE A 27 5.07 -4.23 4.28
C ILE A 27 6.50 -4.42 4.76
N ARG A 28 7.33 -3.44 4.53
CA ARG A 28 8.71 -3.47 4.97
C ARG A 28 8.91 -2.44 6.07
N ASN A 29 9.71 -2.81 7.06
CA ASN A 29 9.92 -1.96 8.22
C ASN A 29 11.35 -1.42 8.25
N PHE A 30 11.54 -0.41 9.12
CA PHE A 30 12.84 0.18 9.43
C PHE A 30 13.49 0.84 8.23
N PRO A 31 12.89 1.90 7.68
CA PRO A 31 11.60 2.50 8.01
C PRO A 31 10.45 1.76 7.34
N THR A 32 9.25 2.01 7.85
CA THR A 32 8.08 1.35 7.30
C THR A 32 7.75 1.88 5.92
N ARG A 33 7.63 0.97 4.97
CA ARG A 33 7.27 1.28 3.59
C ARG A 33 6.39 0.19 3.05
N PHE A 34 5.54 0.56 2.11
CA PHE A 34 4.66 -0.39 1.45
C PHE A 34 5.23 -0.74 0.09
N LYS A 35 5.43 -2.03 -0.14
CA LYS A 35 5.77 -2.53 -1.46
C LYS A 35 4.46 -2.82 -2.17
N ILE A 36 4.25 -2.16 -3.29
CA ILE A 36 2.99 -2.26 -4.02
C ILE A 36 3.25 -2.65 -5.46
N SER A 37 2.19 -3.16 -6.11
CA SER A 37 2.23 -3.42 -7.53
C SER A 37 1.19 -2.58 -8.22
N THR A 38 1.55 -2.06 -9.39
CA THR A 38 0.66 -1.24 -10.20
C THR A 38 -0.12 -2.12 -11.16
N ALA A 39 -1.10 -1.52 -11.84
CA ALA A 39 -1.91 -2.25 -12.81
C ALA A 39 -1.06 -2.81 -13.94
N SER A 40 0.05 -2.16 -14.25
CA SER A 40 0.95 -2.62 -15.30
C SER A 40 1.95 -3.66 -14.83
N GLY A 41 1.92 -4.00 -13.53
CA GLY A 41 2.81 -5.00 -12.97
C GLY A 41 4.12 -4.46 -12.42
N GLU A 42 4.27 -3.15 -12.37
CA GLU A 42 5.46 -2.54 -11.80
C GLU A 42 5.44 -2.63 -10.28
N ILE A 43 6.62 -2.77 -9.71
CA ILE A 43 6.77 -2.78 -8.24
C ILE A 43 7.33 -1.44 -7.82
N LYS A 44 6.66 -0.82 -6.85
CA LYS A 44 7.10 0.47 -6.31
C LYS A 44 6.99 0.44 -4.80
N TYR A 45 7.71 1.35 -4.16
CA TYR A 45 7.71 1.48 -2.72
C TYR A 45 7.21 2.86 -2.34
N TYR A 46 6.30 2.92 -1.38
CA TYR A 46 5.76 4.19 -0.89
C TYR A 46 5.80 4.20 0.62
N LYS A 47 5.91 5.39 1.17
CA LYS A 47 5.81 5.59 2.61
C LYS A 47 4.35 5.51 3.02
N THR A 48 4.11 5.25 4.31
CA THR A 48 2.74 5.03 4.79
C THR A 48 1.81 6.20 4.53
N PHE A 49 2.34 7.42 4.56
CA PHE A 49 1.51 8.60 4.38
C PHE A 49 1.33 9.00 2.91
N GLU A 50 1.96 8.26 2.01
CA GLU A 50 1.84 8.54 0.58
C GLU A 50 0.68 7.80 -0.08
N VAL A 51 0.05 6.91 0.65
CA VAL A 51 -1.06 6.13 0.13
C VAL A 51 -2.20 6.10 1.14
N ASP A 52 -3.41 5.89 0.62
CA ASP A 52 -4.60 5.70 1.44
C ASP A 52 -5.16 4.31 1.21
N VAL A 53 -5.71 3.72 2.25
CA VAL A 53 -6.38 2.43 2.12
C VAL A 53 -7.75 2.68 1.49
N ILE A 54 -7.99 2.05 0.34
CA ILE A 54 -9.28 2.15 -0.33
C ILE A 54 -10.19 1.02 0.13
N GLU A 55 -9.65 -0.18 0.17
CA GLU A 55 -10.45 -1.35 0.45
C GLU A 55 -9.56 -2.43 1.04
N THR A 56 -9.93 -2.92 2.23
CA THR A 56 -9.17 -3.99 2.84
C THR A 56 -9.60 -5.33 2.26
N ASN A 57 -8.64 -6.22 2.15
CA ASN A 57 -8.87 -7.53 1.58
C ASN A 57 -9.05 -8.56 2.70
N ASN A 58 -10.21 -8.50 3.34
CA ASN A 58 -10.48 -9.49 4.39
C ASN A 58 -11.93 -9.88 4.44
#